data_c04ab20e7a3c865f3eb79150ee593853
#
_entry.id   c04ab20e7a3c865f3eb79150ee593853
#
_cell.length_a   1.000
_cell.length_b   1.000
_cell.length_c   1.000
_cell.angle_alpha   90.00
_cell.angle_beta   90.00
_cell.angle_gamma   90.00
#
_symmetry.space_group_name_H-M   'P 1'
#
loop_
_entity.id
_entity.type
_entity.pdbx_description
1 polymer ?
#
loop_
_entity_poly.entity_id
_entity_poly.type
_entity_poly.pdbx_seq_one_letter_code
_entity_poly.pdbx_strand_id
1 'polypeptide(L)' 'METKYRDLNDLPMILRVEDLMPILGIGRNTAYELIRSRQIRSVRIGRQIRIPREDLLEFLRK' A
#
# COMPACT_ATOMS: atom_id res chain seq x y z
N MET A 1 -5.16 -7.52 -15.58
CA MET A 1 -4.17 -6.44 -15.61
C MET A 1 -2.87 -6.91 -14.99
N GLU A 2 -1.79 -6.76 -15.72
CA GLU A 2 -0.49 -7.15 -15.18
C GLU A 2 -0.04 -6.17 -14.13
N THR A 3 0.43 -6.69 -13.01
CA THR A 3 1.05 -5.85 -12.00
C THR A 3 2.55 -5.76 -12.30
N LYS A 4 3.15 -4.69 -11.81
CA LYS A 4 4.58 -4.49 -11.93
C LYS A 4 5.37 -5.55 -11.17
N TYR A 5 4.74 -6.18 -10.20
CA TYR A 5 5.40 -7.12 -9.29
C TYR A 5 4.83 -8.52 -9.48
N ARG A 6 5.71 -9.51 -9.61
CA ARG A 6 5.33 -10.91 -9.77
C ARG A 6 4.99 -11.57 -8.46
N ASP A 7 5.62 -11.11 -7.40
CA ASP A 7 5.49 -11.68 -6.07
C ASP A 7 5.41 -10.54 -5.08
N LEU A 8 4.69 -10.73 -4.00
CA LEU A 8 4.59 -9.73 -2.95
C LEU A 8 5.96 -9.43 -2.34
N ASN A 9 6.87 -10.41 -2.36
CA ASN A 9 8.22 -10.21 -1.85
C ASN A 9 9.07 -9.32 -2.74
N ASP A 10 8.63 -9.09 -3.98
CA ASP A 10 9.33 -8.20 -4.91
C ASP A 10 8.98 -6.73 -4.68
N LEU A 11 8.01 -6.46 -3.82
CA LEU A 11 7.63 -5.09 -3.51
C LEU A 11 8.74 -4.38 -2.76
N PRO A 12 8.89 -3.07 -2.96
CA PRO A 12 9.83 -2.29 -2.13
C PRO A 12 9.49 -2.43 -0.66
N MET A 13 10.47 -2.27 0.21
CA MET A 13 10.25 -2.33 1.64
C MET A 13 9.29 -1.24 2.12
N ILE A 14 9.35 -0.08 1.48
CA ILE A 14 8.49 1.06 1.80
C ILE A 14 7.74 1.45 0.54
N LEU A 15 6.43 1.56 0.66
CA LEU A 15 5.55 1.89 -0.45
C LEU A 15 4.94 3.28 -0.26
N ARG A 16 4.56 3.90 -1.36
CA ARG A 16 3.79 5.13 -1.34
C ARG A 16 2.32 4.78 -1.55
N VAL A 17 1.44 5.71 -1.21
CA VAL A 17 0.00 5.48 -1.41
C VAL A 17 -0.29 5.13 -2.87
N GLU A 18 0.37 5.83 -3.79
CA GLU A 18 0.19 5.61 -5.22
C GLU A 18 0.55 4.18 -5.64
N ASP A 19 1.51 3.58 -4.93
CA ASP A 19 1.92 2.21 -5.25
C ASP A 19 0.83 1.20 -4.96
N LEU A 20 -0.09 1.52 -4.05
CA LEU A 20 -1.18 0.62 -3.70
C LEU A 20 -2.19 0.48 -4.83
N MET A 21 -2.29 1.50 -5.67
CA MET A 21 -3.30 1.51 -6.72
C MET A 21 -3.17 0.32 -7.68
N PRO A 22 -2.00 0.11 -8.31
CA PRO A 22 -1.87 -1.04 -9.20
C PRO A 22 -1.79 -2.38 -8.46
N ILE A 23 -1.26 -2.37 -7.24
CA ILE A 23 -1.12 -3.60 -6.46
C ILE A 23 -2.48 -4.15 -6.09
N LEU A 24 -3.39 -3.29 -5.65
CA LEU A 24 -4.71 -3.69 -5.18
C LEU A 24 -5.79 -3.51 -6.23
N GLY A 25 -5.46 -2.91 -7.36
CA GLY A 25 -6.44 -2.65 -8.41
C GLY A 25 -7.49 -1.65 -7.97
N ILE A 26 -7.09 -0.59 -7.27
CA ILE A 26 -8.01 0.41 -6.72
C ILE A 26 -7.63 1.80 -7.20
N GLY A 27 -8.58 2.73 -7.07
CA GLY A 27 -8.31 4.12 -7.39
C GLY A 27 -7.64 4.86 -6.23
N ARG A 28 -7.27 6.11 -6.49
CA ARG A 28 -6.57 6.93 -5.53
C ARG A 28 -7.39 7.16 -4.26
N ASN A 29 -8.66 7.50 -4.42
CA ASN A 29 -9.51 7.78 -3.27
C ASN A 29 -9.66 6.57 -2.36
N THR A 30 -9.80 5.40 -2.96
CA THR A 30 -9.92 4.17 -2.19
C THR A 30 -8.61 3.86 -1.45
N ALA A 31 -7.47 4.10 -2.11
CA ALA A 31 -6.17 3.89 -1.47
C ALA A 31 -6.02 4.79 -0.25
N TYR A 32 -6.35 6.07 -0.39
CA TYR A 32 -6.27 6.99 0.75
C TYR A 32 -7.25 6.62 1.85
N GLU A 33 -8.43 6.12 1.47
CA GLU A 33 -9.44 5.71 2.46
C GLU A 33 -8.94 4.54 3.30
N LEU A 34 -8.25 3.58 2.68
CA LEU A 34 -7.68 2.45 3.40
C LEU A 34 -6.66 2.92 4.44
N ILE A 35 -5.87 3.93 4.10
CA ILE A 35 -4.89 4.50 5.02
C ILE A 35 -5.58 5.30 6.11
N ARG A 36 -6.53 6.13 5.73
CA ARG A 36 -7.23 7.01 6.67
C ARG A 36 -8.03 6.21 7.70
N SER A 37 -8.67 5.14 7.26
CA SER A 37 -9.46 4.28 8.14
C SER A 37 -8.60 3.32 8.94
N ARG A 38 -7.29 3.33 8.71
CA ARG A 38 -6.31 2.49 9.40
C ARG A 38 -6.49 1.00 9.13
N GLN A 39 -7.10 0.66 8.02
CA GLN A 39 -7.13 -0.73 7.58
C GLN A 39 -5.74 -1.17 7.13
N ILE A 40 -4.97 -0.24 6.57
CA ILE A 40 -3.57 -0.45 6.26
C ILE A 40 -2.77 0.54 7.12
N ARG A 41 -1.84 0.04 7.91
CA ARG A 41 -1.00 0.89 8.72
C ARG A 41 -0.03 1.67 7.86
N SER A 42 0.28 2.87 8.28
CA SER A 42 1.22 3.71 7.56
C SER A 42 2.02 4.55 8.54
N VAL A 43 3.13 5.07 8.04
CA VAL A 43 3.99 5.99 8.79
C VAL A 43 3.98 7.32 8.06
N ARG A 44 3.80 8.39 8.80
CA ARG A 44 3.87 9.74 8.24
C ARG A 44 5.26 10.31 8.50
N ILE A 45 5.95 10.64 7.43
CA ILE A 45 7.27 11.26 7.51
C ILE A 45 7.16 12.62 6.86
N GLY A 46 7.16 13.68 7.68
CA GLY A 46 6.89 15.01 7.20
C GLY A 46 5.49 15.09 6.62
N ARG A 47 5.38 15.44 5.35
CA ARG A 47 4.09 15.51 4.66
C ARG A 47 3.79 14.28 3.84
N GLN A 48 4.67 13.29 3.89
CA GLN A 48 4.54 12.12 3.07
C GLN A 48 4.08 10.93 3.89
N ILE A 49 3.23 10.12 3.27
CA ILE A 49 2.75 8.89 3.88
C ILE A 49 3.53 7.74 3.25
N ARG A 50 4.07 6.88 4.11
CA ARG A 50 4.83 5.71 3.69
C ARG A 50 4.20 4.46 4.28
N ILE A 51 4.06 3.42 3.48
CA ILE A 51 3.45 2.17 3.91
C ILE A 51 4.54 1.10 3.90
N PRO A 52 4.93 0.59 5.09
CA PRO A 52 5.85 -0.55 5.12
C PRO A 52 5.22 -1.75 4.41
N ARG A 53 6.03 -2.45 3.63
CA ARG A 53 5.54 -3.61 2.90
C ARG A 53 4.86 -4.61 3.82
N GLU A 54 5.39 -4.81 5.00
CA GLU A 54 4.82 -5.75 5.96
C GLU A 54 3.40 -5.39 6.35
N ASP A 55 3.09 -4.12 6.46
CA ASP A 55 1.74 -3.69 6.83
C ASP A 55 0.75 -3.96 5.70
N LEU A 56 1.20 -3.84 4.46
CA LEU A 56 0.36 -4.22 3.33
C LEU A 56 0.12 -5.72 3.32
N LEU A 57 1.16 -6.51 3.57
CA LEU A 57 1.03 -7.96 3.61
C LEU A 57 0.09 -8.39 4.73
N GLU A 58 0.16 -7.72 5.86
CA GLU A 58 -0.73 -8.01 6.98
C GLU A 58 -2.19 -7.73 6.61
N PHE A 59 -2.43 -6.64 5.91
CA PHE A 59 -3.76 -6.30 5.43
C PHE A 59 -4.29 -7.39 4.50
N LEU A 60 -3.44 -7.91 3.62
CA LEU A 60 -3.85 -8.92 2.65
C LEU A 60 -4.11 -10.28 3.26
N ARG A 61 -3.57 -10.54 4.45
CA ARG A 61 -3.78 -11.81 5.13
C ARG A 61 -5.11 -11.90 5.86
N LYS A 62 -5.76 -10.80 6.07
CA LYS A 62 -7.02 -10.78 6.83
C LYS A 62 -8.19 -11.26 6.03
#